data_94c3f918f3e31867253a1f96d18f348e
#
_entry.id   94c3f918f3e31867253a1f96d18f348e
#
_cell.length_a   1.000
_cell.length_b   1.000
_cell.length_c   1.000
_cell.angle_alpha   90.00
_cell.angle_beta   90.00
_cell.angle_gamma   90.00
#
_symmetry.space_group_name_H-M   'P 1'
#
loop_
_entity.id
_entity.type
_entity.pdbx_description
1 polymer ?
#
loop_
_entity_poly.entity_id
_entity_poly.type
_entity_poly.pdbx_seq_one_letter_code
_entity_poly.pdbx_strand_id
1 'polypeptide(L)'
;GFNYTWSNAETTQSITVSQPGNYTVTVDDGTGCTGTASIFVQQSPDETPSVAVVGETEFCEGGSVELTSSSASGYTWTGGATTQTISVTEAGSYAVTIDGTCGAFTSDAISVSVLDAPDAPSGTGASIAIGNTAQISAVGDNITWYDQAAGGAVVGTGNSYDTPVLNTTTSYWASSSTQYGGGQAFGGRVDNSTTGAYHTNADNYQVFSAFEDFTLVSVKVYASGAGNRTIALTNY
;
A
#
# COMPACT_ATOMS: atom_id res chain seq x y z
N GLY A 1 -26.53 -60.93 3.59
CA GLY A 1 -25.89 -59.69 3.08
C GLY A 1 -24.67 -59.36 3.96
N PHE A 2 -23.74 -58.55 3.44
CA PHE A 2 -22.58 -58.13 4.21
C PHE A 2 -22.94 -56.96 5.14
N ASN A 3 -22.42 -56.99 6.37
CA ASN A 3 -22.48 -55.88 7.32
C ASN A 3 -21.15 -55.16 7.32
N TYR A 4 -21.17 -53.83 7.31
CA TYR A 4 -19.99 -53.00 7.32
C TYR A 4 -19.90 -52.26 8.64
N THR A 5 -18.71 -52.15 9.20
CA THR A 5 -18.44 -51.34 10.39
C THR A 5 -17.12 -50.61 10.17
N TRP A 6 -17.17 -49.30 10.08
CA TRP A 6 -16.01 -48.44 9.94
C TRP A 6 -15.47 -47.97 11.29
N SER A 7 -14.19 -47.60 11.32
CA SER A 7 -13.55 -47.09 12.54
C SER A 7 -14.17 -45.79 13.08
N ASN A 8 -14.94 -45.07 12.28
CA ASN A 8 -15.74 -43.89 12.69
C ASN A 8 -17.19 -44.27 13.07
N ALA A 9 -17.46 -45.54 13.24
CA ALA A 9 -18.76 -46.13 13.60
C ALA A 9 -19.84 -46.06 12.50
N GLU A 10 -19.54 -45.66 11.28
CA GLU A 10 -20.46 -45.78 10.15
C GLU A 10 -20.59 -47.22 9.70
N THR A 11 -21.79 -47.56 9.12
CA THR A 11 -22.14 -48.93 8.74
C THR A 11 -22.53 -49.09 7.28
N THR A 12 -22.32 -48.08 6.48
CA THR A 12 -22.61 -48.08 5.03
C THR A 12 -21.47 -48.72 4.24
N GLN A 13 -21.75 -49.21 3.04
CA GLN A 13 -20.73 -49.80 2.14
C GLN A 13 -19.64 -48.79 1.76
N SER A 14 -19.95 -47.50 1.70
CA SER A 14 -19.03 -46.42 1.45
C SER A 14 -19.26 -45.29 2.43
N ILE A 15 -18.18 -44.60 2.82
CA ILE A 15 -18.20 -43.40 3.67
C ILE A 15 -17.51 -42.24 3.00
N THR A 16 -17.93 -41.02 3.36
CA THR A 16 -17.25 -39.79 2.98
C THR A 16 -16.61 -39.20 4.24
N VAL A 17 -15.31 -38.93 4.16
CA VAL A 17 -14.56 -38.40 5.31
C VAL A 17 -13.89 -37.07 4.95
N SER A 18 -13.87 -36.13 5.88
CA SER A 18 -13.28 -34.80 5.74
C SER A 18 -12.06 -34.58 6.65
N GLN A 19 -11.72 -35.57 7.48
CA GLN A 19 -10.56 -35.48 8.37
C GLN A 19 -9.46 -36.45 7.94
N PRO A 20 -8.18 -36.07 8.07
CA PRO A 20 -7.07 -36.99 7.85
C PRO A 20 -7.08 -38.08 8.93
N GLY A 21 -6.65 -39.27 8.56
CA GLY A 21 -6.61 -40.39 9.51
C GLY A 21 -6.57 -41.73 8.82
N ASN A 22 -6.47 -42.80 9.63
CA ASN A 22 -6.54 -44.17 9.14
C ASN A 22 -7.96 -44.67 9.32
N TYR A 23 -8.65 -45.00 8.25
CA TYR A 23 -10.00 -45.53 8.24
C TYR A 23 -9.96 -47.01 7.97
N THR A 24 -10.49 -47.81 8.90
CA THR A 24 -10.57 -49.26 8.80
C THR A 24 -12.03 -49.69 8.69
N VAL A 25 -12.31 -50.55 7.73
CA VAL A 25 -13.62 -51.23 7.61
C VAL A 25 -13.48 -52.66 8.01
N THR A 26 -14.42 -53.13 8.82
CA THR A 26 -14.67 -54.53 9.09
C THR A 26 -15.92 -54.96 8.34
N VAL A 27 -15.82 -56.01 7.56
CA VAL A 27 -16.97 -56.61 6.83
C VAL A 27 -17.27 -57.96 7.46
N ASP A 28 -18.53 -58.19 7.78
CA ASP A 28 -19.07 -59.44 8.33
C ASP A 28 -20.07 -60.03 7.32
N ASP A 29 -19.94 -61.30 7.00
CA ASP A 29 -20.82 -62.02 6.06
C ASP A 29 -22.13 -62.51 6.72
N GLY A 30 -22.32 -62.33 8.02
CA GLY A 30 -23.46 -62.77 8.79
C GLY A 30 -23.36 -64.24 9.21
N THR A 31 -22.27 -64.92 8.90
CA THR A 31 -22.00 -66.31 9.31
C THR A 31 -20.88 -66.42 10.35
N GLY A 32 -20.29 -65.28 10.73
CA GLY A 32 -19.20 -65.16 11.68
C GLY A 32 -17.81 -65.02 11.05
N CYS A 33 -17.72 -64.98 9.71
CA CYS A 33 -16.47 -64.69 9.03
C CYS A 33 -16.33 -63.20 8.80
N THR A 34 -15.22 -62.62 9.24
CA THR A 34 -14.94 -61.19 9.10
C THR A 34 -13.68 -60.94 8.26
N GLY A 35 -13.68 -59.87 7.51
CA GLY A 35 -12.52 -59.32 6.79
C GLY A 35 -12.29 -57.85 7.12
N THR A 36 -11.07 -57.41 7.16
CA THR A 36 -10.73 -56.01 7.45
C THR A 36 -9.86 -55.40 6.34
N ALA A 37 -10.09 -54.11 6.07
CA ALA A 37 -9.20 -53.30 5.18
C ALA A 37 -9.03 -51.93 5.77
N SER A 38 -7.90 -51.30 5.51
CA SER A 38 -7.58 -49.95 5.98
C SER A 38 -7.09 -49.07 4.85
N ILE A 39 -7.45 -47.79 4.92
CA ILE A 39 -6.96 -46.75 4.03
C ILE A 39 -6.55 -45.53 4.84
N PHE A 40 -5.40 -44.94 4.53
CA PHE A 40 -4.93 -43.72 5.13
C PHE A 40 -5.37 -42.53 4.30
N VAL A 41 -6.06 -41.56 4.90
CA VAL A 41 -6.45 -40.28 4.29
C VAL A 41 -5.48 -39.23 4.84
N GLN A 42 -4.72 -38.62 3.95
CA GLN A 42 -3.75 -37.59 4.26
C GLN A 42 -4.33 -36.22 3.94
N GLN A 43 -4.07 -35.24 4.80
CA GLN A 43 -4.34 -33.84 4.49
C GLN A 43 -3.20 -33.31 3.60
N SER A 44 -3.56 -32.64 2.52
CA SER A 44 -2.57 -31.87 1.75
C SER A 44 -2.11 -30.64 2.53
N PRO A 45 -0.84 -30.24 2.45
CA PRO A 45 -0.40 -28.97 3.01
C PRO A 45 -1.14 -27.79 2.36
N ASP A 46 -1.25 -26.69 3.10
CA ASP A 46 -1.72 -25.43 2.54
C ASP A 46 -0.63 -24.88 1.60
N GLU A 47 -0.96 -24.72 0.34
CA GLU A 47 -0.08 -24.20 -0.72
C GLU A 47 -0.49 -22.78 -1.13
N THR A 48 -1.31 -22.07 -0.31
CA THR A 48 -1.71 -20.70 -0.58
C THR A 48 -0.48 -19.81 -0.82
N PRO A 49 -0.36 -19.15 -1.99
CA PRO A 49 0.80 -18.33 -2.28
C PRO A 49 0.79 -17.05 -1.47
N SER A 50 1.99 -16.61 -1.06
CA SER A 50 2.19 -15.28 -0.49
C SER A 50 2.66 -14.31 -1.59
N VAL A 51 2.29 -13.03 -1.44
CA VAL A 51 2.70 -11.96 -2.35
C VAL A 51 3.61 -10.99 -1.61
N ALA A 52 4.83 -10.82 -2.12
CA ALA A 52 5.74 -9.77 -1.69
C ALA A 52 5.49 -8.50 -2.52
N VAL A 53 5.44 -7.36 -1.85
CA VAL A 53 5.23 -6.03 -2.45
C VAL A 53 6.55 -5.27 -2.41
N VAL A 54 6.98 -4.72 -3.54
CA VAL A 54 8.16 -3.85 -3.64
C VAL A 54 7.72 -2.51 -4.19
N GLY A 55 7.81 -1.48 -3.37
CA GLY A 55 7.27 -0.14 -3.61
C GLY A 55 5.99 0.11 -2.81
N GLU A 56 5.42 1.29 -2.99
CA GLU A 56 4.17 1.69 -2.35
C GLU A 56 2.97 1.19 -3.15
N THR A 57 1.90 0.80 -2.46
CA THR A 57 0.63 0.39 -3.10
C THR A 57 -0.29 1.57 -3.40
N GLU A 58 0.10 2.76 -2.99
CA GLU A 58 -0.52 4.04 -3.37
C GLU A 58 0.55 4.94 -3.99
N PHE A 59 0.36 5.34 -5.24
CA PHE A 59 1.31 6.15 -5.99
C PHE A 59 0.58 7.08 -6.98
N CYS A 60 1.27 8.13 -7.43
CA CYS A 60 0.72 9.03 -8.44
C CYS A 60 0.71 8.38 -9.83
N GLU A 61 -0.15 8.88 -10.72
CA GLU A 61 -0.21 8.50 -12.13
C GLU A 61 1.19 8.50 -12.76
N GLY A 62 1.52 7.40 -13.47
CA GLY A 62 2.85 7.15 -14.03
C GLY A 62 3.81 6.40 -13.12
N GLY A 63 3.45 6.16 -11.85
CA GLY A 63 4.17 5.28 -10.93
C GLY A 63 3.85 3.80 -11.15
N SER A 64 4.48 2.93 -10.36
CA SER A 64 4.26 1.49 -10.38
C SER A 64 4.66 0.82 -9.07
N VAL A 65 4.07 -0.35 -8.81
CA VAL A 65 4.47 -1.26 -7.74
C VAL A 65 4.78 -2.63 -8.32
N GLU A 66 5.77 -3.32 -7.79
CA GLU A 66 6.06 -4.70 -8.16
C GLU A 66 5.44 -5.68 -7.15
N LEU A 67 4.71 -6.67 -7.66
CA LEU A 67 4.13 -7.76 -6.89
C LEU A 67 4.79 -9.07 -7.30
N THR A 68 5.35 -9.79 -6.33
CA THR A 68 6.05 -11.06 -6.56
C THR A 68 5.41 -12.17 -5.74
N SER A 69 4.95 -13.22 -6.42
CA SER A 69 4.42 -14.44 -5.79
C SER A 69 5.54 -15.30 -5.20
N SER A 70 5.23 -16.05 -4.14
CA SER A 70 6.07 -17.18 -3.73
C SER A 70 6.26 -18.17 -4.88
N SER A 71 7.32 -19.01 -4.79
CA SER A 71 7.67 -19.94 -5.87
C SER A 71 6.59 -20.99 -6.12
N ALA A 72 6.21 -21.18 -7.38
CA ALA A 72 5.25 -22.19 -7.85
C ALA A 72 5.58 -22.66 -9.28
N SER A 73 4.87 -23.67 -9.78
CA SER A 73 5.04 -24.20 -11.14
C SER A 73 4.34 -23.37 -12.21
N GLY A 74 3.35 -22.55 -11.83
CA GLY A 74 2.60 -21.68 -12.72
C GLY A 74 1.91 -20.58 -11.94
N TYR A 75 1.58 -19.48 -12.60
CA TYR A 75 0.97 -18.30 -12.01
C TYR A 75 -0.15 -17.79 -12.90
N THR A 76 -1.23 -17.33 -12.29
CA THR A 76 -2.28 -16.58 -12.97
C THR A 76 -2.71 -15.43 -12.07
N TRP A 77 -2.32 -14.21 -12.43
CA TRP A 77 -2.70 -13.00 -11.70
C TRP A 77 -4.07 -12.48 -12.12
N THR A 78 -4.71 -11.72 -11.28
CA THR A 78 -5.79 -10.81 -11.68
C THR A 78 -5.30 -9.99 -12.89
N GLY A 79 -6.08 -9.97 -13.98
CA GLY A 79 -5.65 -9.34 -15.23
C GLY A 79 -4.94 -10.29 -16.22
N GLY A 80 -4.68 -11.54 -15.82
CA GLY A 80 -4.23 -12.63 -16.72
C GLY A 80 -2.72 -12.75 -16.94
N ALA A 81 -1.89 -12.00 -16.23
CA ALA A 81 -0.44 -12.18 -16.26
C ALA A 81 -0.04 -13.54 -15.66
N THR A 82 1.01 -14.18 -16.22
CA THR A 82 1.44 -15.54 -15.85
C THR A 82 2.88 -15.63 -15.37
N THR A 83 3.52 -14.49 -15.10
CA THR A 83 4.87 -14.42 -14.56
C THR A 83 4.87 -14.44 -13.03
N GLN A 84 5.97 -14.86 -12.40
CA GLN A 84 6.11 -14.83 -10.95
C GLN A 84 6.01 -13.41 -10.39
N THR A 85 6.57 -12.43 -11.10
CA THR A 85 6.52 -10.99 -10.75
C THR A 85 5.75 -10.24 -11.81
N ILE A 86 4.92 -9.29 -11.37
CA ILE A 86 4.22 -8.34 -12.23
C ILE A 86 4.52 -6.91 -11.77
N SER A 87 4.54 -5.98 -12.72
CA SER A 87 4.56 -4.53 -12.45
C SER A 87 3.16 -4.00 -12.67
N VAL A 88 2.62 -3.34 -11.64
CA VAL A 88 1.24 -2.80 -11.63
C VAL A 88 1.31 -1.30 -11.70
N THR A 89 0.59 -0.71 -12.66
CA THR A 89 0.50 0.73 -12.92
C THR A 89 -0.92 1.28 -12.80
N GLU A 90 -1.90 0.41 -12.58
CA GLU A 90 -3.32 0.79 -12.52
C GLU A 90 -3.90 0.46 -11.15
N ALA A 91 -4.86 1.26 -10.70
CA ALA A 91 -5.60 0.99 -9.49
C ALA A 91 -6.42 -0.30 -9.63
N GLY A 92 -6.46 -1.11 -8.58
CA GLY A 92 -7.20 -2.35 -8.60
C GLY A 92 -6.89 -3.26 -7.43
N SER A 93 -7.46 -4.46 -7.49
CA SER A 93 -7.24 -5.52 -6.50
C SER A 93 -6.55 -6.70 -7.22
N TYR A 94 -5.35 -7.04 -6.77
CA TYR A 94 -4.48 -8.01 -7.40
C TYR A 94 -4.27 -9.22 -6.51
N ALA A 95 -4.55 -10.39 -7.04
CA ALA A 95 -4.28 -11.67 -6.40
C ALA A 95 -3.65 -12.62 -7.42
N VAL A 96 -2.87 -13.58 -6.96
CA VAL A 96 -2.28 -14.62 -7.79
C VAL A 96 -2.86 -15.98 -7.44
N THR A 97 -3.20 -16.74 -8.47
CA THR A 97 -3.59 -18.15 -8.37
C THR A 97 -2.45 -19.01 -8.87
N ILE A 98 -2.13 -20.06 -8.13
CA ILE A 98 -1.13 -21.07 -8.50
C ILE A 98 -1.80 -22.45 -8.57
N ASP A 99 -1.21 -23.35 -9.36
CA ASP A 99 -1.59 -24.77 -9.39
C ASP A 99 -0.79 -25.51 -8.31
N GLY A 100 -1.49 -25.99 -7.30
CA GLY A 100 -0.92 -26.84 -6.24
C GLY A 100 -1.22 -28.33 -6.46
N THR A 101 -0.76 -29.17 -5.55
CA THR A 101 -0.89 -30.65 -5.62
C THR A 101 -2.33 -31.13 -5.56
N CYS A 102 -3.23 -30.39 -4.93
CA CYS A 102 -4.65 -30.78 -4.75
C CYS A 102 -5.63 -29.76 -5.36
N GLY A 103 -5.18 -28.88 -6.23
CA GLY A 103 -6.02 -27.89 -6.89
C GLY A 103 -5.35 -26.50 -6.97
N ALA A 104 -6.13 -25.52 -7.34
CA ALA A 104 -5.68 -24.14 -7.43
C ALA A 104 -5.79 -23.43 -6.07
N PHE A 105 -4.77 -22.66 -5.72
CA PHE A 105 -4.70 -21.84 -4.50
C PHE A 105 -4.52 -20.38 -4.88
N THR A 106 -5.27 -19.49 -4.22
CA THR A 106 -5.24 -18.05 -4.52
C THR A 106 -4.77 -17.29 -3.30
N SER A 107 -3.89 -16.31 -3.49
CA SER A 107 -3.39 -15.43 -2.44
C SER A 107 -4.47 -14.50 -1.90
N ASP A 108 -4.19 -13.88 -0.75
CA ASP A 108 -4.88 -12.66 -0.36
C ASP A 108 -4.68 -11.59 -1.46
N ALA A 109 -5.69 -10.71 -1.59
CA ALA A 109 -5.66 -9.65 -2.58
C ALA A 109 -4.90 -8.42 -2.06
N ILE A 110 -4.05 -7.84 -2.90
CA ILE A 110 -3.36 -6.58 -2.67
C ILE A 110 -4.15 -5.47 -3.37
N SER A 111 -4.58 -4.45 -2.60
CA SER A 111 -5.19 -3.24 -3.15
C SER A 111 -4.13 -2.26 -3.59
N VAL A 112 -4.24 -1.77 -4.82
CA VAL A 112 -3.39 -0.72 -5.38
C VAL A 112 -4.26 0.49 -5.69
N SER A 113 -3.81 1.68 -5.25
CA SER A 113 -4.45 2.98 -5.49
C SER A 113 -3.54 3.84 -6.36
N VAL A 114 -4.12 4.50 -7.35
CA VAL A 114 -3.41 5.49 -8.18
C VAL A 114 -4.06 6.85 -7.95
N LEU A 115 -3.23 7.82 -7.61
CA LEU A 115 -3.65 9.20 -7.36
C LEU A 115 -3.55 9.98 -8.66
N ASP A 116 -4.62 10.67 -9.03
CA ASP A 116 -4.69 11.45 -10.26
C ASP A 116 -3.74 12.65 -10.20
N ALA A 117 -3.04 12.93 -11.30
CA ALA A 117 -2.30 14.17 -11.43
C ALA A 117 -3.29 15.36 -11.50
N PRO A 118 -2.96 16.53 -10.88
CA PRO A 118 -3.82 17.69 -10.98
C PRO A 118 -3.88 18.19 -12.43
N ASP A 119 -5.04 18.70 -12.83
CA ASP A 119 -5.21 19.32 -14.14
C ASP A 119 -4.22 20.48 -14.34
N ALA A 120 -3.75 20.64 -15.57
CA ALA A 120 -2.91 21.78 -15.92
C ALA A 120 -3.67 23.10 -15.70
N PRO A 121 -3.06 24.11 -15.04
CA PRO A 121 -3.75 25.36 -14.77
C PRO A 121 -4.07 26.13 -16.06
N SER A 122 -5.23 26.77 -16.08
CA SER A 122 -5.63 27.64 -17.18
C SER A 122 -5.25 29.09 -16.87
N GLY A 123 -4.30 29.64 -17.63
CA GLY A 123 -3.76 30.99 -17.43
C GLY A 123 -4.45 32.07 -18.27
N THR A 124 -4.61 33.25 -17.68
CA THR A 124 -5.07 34.47 -18.38
C THR A 124 -3.97 35.54 -18.29
N GLY A 125 -3.47 35.97 -19.45
CA GLY A 125 -2.51 37.04 -19.56
C GLY A 125 -3.13 38.43 -19.55
N ALA A 126 -2.29 39.46 -19.60
CA ALA A 126 -2.69 40.85 -19.67
C ALA A 126 -1.91 41.61 -20.77
N SER A 127 -2.50 42.67 -21.32
CA SER A 127 -1.87 43.60 -22.24
C SER A 127 -1.67 44.95 -21.56
N ILE A 128 -0.43 45.41 -21.50
CA ILE A 128 -0.04 46.66 -20.81
C ILE A 128 0.89 47.51 -21.68
N ALA A 129 0.99 48.80 -21.39
CA ALA A 129 2.00 49.66 -21.98
C ALA A 129 3.40 49.37 -21.39
N ILE A 130 4.42 49.61 -22.17
CA ILE A 130 5.83 49.46 -21.73
C ILE A 130 6.09 50.30 -20.47
N GLY A 131 6.81 49.71 -19.53
CA GLY A 131 7.18 50.38 -18.27
C GLY A 131 6.13 50.22 -17.16
N ASN A 132 5.07 49.43 -17.36
CA ASN A 132 4.05 49.15 -16.35
C ASN A 132 4.15 47.70 -15.81
N THR A 133 3.45 47.46 -14.71
CA THR A 133 3.23 46.14 -14.15
C THR A 133 1.91 45.56 -14.68
N ALA A 134 1.76 44.26 -14.67
CA ALA A 134 0.54 43.55 -15.02
C ALA A 134 0.11 42.60 -13.87
N GLN A 135 -1.18 42.43 -13.73
CA GLN A 135 -1.70 41.29 -12.97
C GLN A 135 -2.12 40.20 -13.96
N ILE A 136 -1.55 39.03 -13.81
CA ILE A 136 -1.93 37.83 -14.54
C ILE A 136 -2.60 36.84 -13.58
N SER A 137 -3.42 35.94 -14.09
CA SER A 137 -4.17 34.98 -13.27
C SER A 137 -4.13 33.57 -13.85
N ALA A 138 -4.26 32.58 -12.97
CA ALA A 138 -4.44 31.19 -13.35
C ALA A 138 -5.51 30.53 -12.46
N VAL A 139 -6.22 29.58 -13.04
CA VAL A 139 -7.22 28.76 -12.36
C VAL A 139 -6.64 27.36 -12.21
N GLY A 140 -6.63 26.84 -10.99
CA GLY A 140 -6.11 25.54 -10.60
C GLY A 140 -5.89 25.49 -9.09
N ASP A 141 -5.44 24.32 -8.59
CA ASP A 141 -5.18 24.10 -7.17
C ASP A 141 -3.72 24.46 -6.84
N ASN A 142 -3.51 25.17 -5.73
CA ASN A 142 -2.18 25.54 -5.20
C ASN A 142 -1.24 26.05 -6.29
N ILE A 143 -1.63 27.08 -7.00
CA ILE A 143 -0.87 27.67 -8.13
C ILE A 143 0.46 28.19 -7.67
N THR A 144 1.51 27.79 -8.40
CA THR A 144 2.88 28.30 -8.28
C THR A 144 3.33 28.88 -9.61
N TRP A 145 3.88 30.12 -9.60
CA TRP A 145 4.33 30.85 -10.79
C TRP A 145 5.84 30.78 -10.95
N TYR A 146 6.28 30.66 -12.21
CA TYR A 146 7.68 30.53 -12.59
C TYR A 146 8.06 31.52 -13.72
N ASP A 147 9.32 31.88 -13.78
CA ASP A 147 9.90 32.73 -14.83
C ASP A 147 10.31 31.96 -16.10
N GLN A 148 10.33 30.60 -16.05
CA GLN A 148 10.67 29.74 -17.19
C GLN A 148 9.79 28.46 -17.18
N ALA A 149 9.65 27.84 -18.36
CA ALA A 149 8.84 26.65 -18.58
C ALA A 149 9.38 25.41 -17.86
N ALA A 150 10.69 25.31 -17.68
CA ALA A 150 11.33 24.20 -16.96
C ALA A 150 12.58 24.73 -16.24
N GLY A 151 12.75 24.33 -14.97
CA GLY A 151 13.87 24.76 -14.15
C GLY A 151 13.87 26.24 -13.77
N GLY A 152 12.74 26.93 -13.95
CA GLY A 152 12.58 28.34 -13.59
C GLY A 152 12.53 28.58 -12.09
N ALA A 153 12.85 29.80 -11.68
CA ALA A 153 12.67 30.23 -10.30
C ALA A 153 11.20 30.46 -9.98
N VAL A 154 10.78 30.13 -8.75
CA VAL A 154 9.45 30.48 -8.26
C VAL A 154 9.39 32.00 -8.09
N VAL A 155 8.44 32.65 -8.76
CA VAL A 155 8.23 34.10 -8.71
C VAL A 155 7.00 34.50 -7.92
N GLY A 156 6.07 33.57 -7.69
CA GLY A 156 4.85 33.82 -6.90
C GLY A 156 4.04 32.57 -6.67
N THR A 157 3.03 32.68 -5.80
CA THR A 157 2.06 31.64 -5.50
C THR A 157 0.66 32.22 -5.43
N GLY A 158 -0.35 31.38 -5.64
CA GLY A 158 -1.76 31.76 -5.64
C GLY A 158 -2.31 32.06 -7.03
N ASN A 159 -3.61 32.26 -7.13
CA ASN A 159 -4.36 32.36 -8.39
C ASN A 159 -4.06 33.64 -9.18
N SER A 160 -3.35 34.62 -8.62
CA SER A 160 -2.90 35.82 -9.30
C SER A 160 -1.45 36.12 -8.98
N TYR A 161 -0.77 36.72 -9.96
CA TYR A 161 0.62 37.16 -9.83
C TYR A 161 0.74 38.57 -10.40
N ASP A 162 1.31 39.50 -9.61
CA ASP A 162 1.66 40.84 -10.04
C ASP A 162 3.10 40.87 -10.58
N THR A 163 3.26 41.12 -11.86
CA THR A 163 4.58 41.11 -12.50
C THR A 163 5.40 42.29 -12.03
N PRO A 164 6.73 42.26 -12.12
CA PRO A 164 7.56 43.43 -12.07
C PRO A 164 7.26 44.36 -13.28
N VAL A 165 7.86 45.55 -13.29
CA VAL A 165 7.77 46.47 -14.45
C VAL A 165 8.32 45.78 -15.70
N LEU A 166 7.51 45.69 -16.74
CA LEU A 166 7.83 45.03 -17.99
C LEU A 166 8.18 46.02 -19.10
N ASN A 167 9.37 45.85 -19.67
CA ASN A 167 9.85 46.66 -20.82
C ASN A 167 9.79 45.89 -22.15
N THR A 168 9.47 44.59 -22.07
CA THR A 168 9.33 43.70 -23.24
C THR A 168 8.20 42.69 -22.94
N THR A 169 7.70 42.06 -24.00
CA THR A 169 6.79 40.92 -23.84
C THR A 169 7.49 39.81 -23.08
N THR A 170 6.90 39.38 -21.95
CA THR A 170 7.46 38.40 -21.05
C THR A 170 6.41 37.29 -20.80
N SER A 171 6.87 36.07 -20.77
CA SER A 171 6.03 34.89 -20.43
C SER A 171 6.33 34.45 -19.02
N TYR A 172 5.28 34.02 -18.33
CA TYR A 172 5.32 33.34 -17.03
C TYR A 172 4.60 32.00 -17.15
N TRP A 173 4.99 31.05 -16.34
CA TRP A 173 4.42 29.71 -16.32
C TRP A 173 3.79 29.44 -14.95
N ALA A 174 2.70 28.71 -14.96
CA ALA A 174 2.02 28.31 -13.74
C ALA A 174 1.96 26.78 -13.66
N SER A 175 2.19 26.23 -12.48
CA SER A 175 1.87 24.84 -12.16
C SER A 175 0.72 24.78 -11.17
N SER A 176 -0.05 23.70 -11.25
CA SER A 176 -1.04 23.30 -10.26
C SER A 176 -0.48 22.11 -9.46
N SER A 177 -0.76 22.04 -8.17
CA SER A 177 -0.39 20.90 -7.34
C SER A 177 -1.54 20.50 -6.42
N THR A 178 -1.80 19.18 -6.32
CA THR A 178 -2.72 18.62 -5.34
C THR A 178 -1.91 17.88 -4.30
N GLN A 179 -2.18 18.16 -3.04
CA GLN A 179 -1.56 17.43 -1.94
C GLN A 179 -2.48 16.30 -1.52
N TYR A 180 -2.06 15.07 -1.79
CA TYR A 180 -2.71 13.87 -1.29
C TYR A 180 -2.14 13.53 0.10
N GLY A 181 -3.00 13.20 1.05
CA GLY A 181 -2.58 12.72 2.37
C GLY A 181 -2.13 13.77 3.38
N GLY A 182 -2.41 15.05 3.13
CA GLY A 182 -2.03 16.16 4.02
C GLY A 182 -2.82 16.30 5.33
N GLY A 183 -3.26 15.20 5.95
CA GLY A 183 -3.73 15.20 7.32
C GLY A 183 -2.53 15.38 8.28
N GLN A 184 -2.69 16.19 9.35
CA GLN A 184 -1.70 16.20 10.41
C GLN A 184 -1.60 14.80 11.01
N ALA A 185 -0.54 14.06 10.70
CA ALA A 185 -0.23 12.83 11.40
C ALA A 185 0.50 13.19 12.70
N PHE A 186 -0.08 12.79 13.83
CA PHE A 186 0.58 12.90 15.11
C PHE A 186 1.45 11.66 15.32
N GLY A 187 2.74 11.78 15.02
CA GLY A 187 3.73 10.78 15.38
C GLY A 187 4.05 10.88 16.88
N GLY A 188 3.98 9.76 17.60
CA GLY A 188 4.33 9.70 19.00
C GLY A 188 3.16 9.94 19.96
N ARG A 189 3.49 10.20 21.24
CA ARG A 189 2.49 10.40 22.30
C ARG A 189 1.80 11.75 22.16
N VAL A 190 0.46 11.74 22.18
CA VAL A 190 -0.36 12.95 22.14
C VAL A 190 -0.29 13.73 23.46
N ASP A 191 -0.05 13.03 24.57
CA ASP A 191 0.12 13.63 25.90
C ASP A 191 1.03 12.77 26.82
N ASN A 192 1.31 13.25 28.02
CA ASN A 192 2.03 12.52 29.07
C ASN A 192 1.11 12.06 30.22
N SER A 193 -0.17 11.86 29.95
CA SER A 193 -1.19 11.52 30.97
C SER A 193 -1.02 10.16 31.64
N THR A 194 -0.18 9.28 31.07
CA THR A 194 0.18 8.01 31.72
C THR A 194 1.59 8.07 32.28
N THR A 195 1.81 7.47 33.46
CA THR A 195 3.07 7.41 34.18
C THR A 195 4.22 6.89 33.30
N GLY A 196 4.95 7.78 32.65
CA GLY A 196 6.19 7.52 31.96
C GLY A 196 7.35 8.18 32.73
N ALA A 197 8.46 7.47 32.89
CA ALA A 197 9.66 8.06 33.44
C ALA A 197 10.17 9.15 32.49
N TYR A 198 10.56 10.32 33.04
CA TYR A 198 11.31 11.30 32.28
C TYR A 198 12.71 10.72 32.00
N HIS A 199 13.10 10.72 30.74
CA HIS A 199 14.45 10.30 30.35
C HIS A 199 15.40 11.47 30.57
N THR A 200 16.46 11.21 31.30
CA THR A 200 17.52 12.20 31.62
C THR A 200 18.76 12.05 30.75
N ASN A 201 18.79 11.01 29.87
CA ASN A 201 19.94 10.71 29.04
C ASN A 201 19.80 11.40 27.67
N ALA A 202 20.93 11.81 27.12
CA ALA A 202 21.03 12.48 25.82
C ALA A 202 20.65 11.57 24.61
N ASP A 203 20.52 10.26 24.84
CA ASP A 203 20.35 9.25 23.77
C ASP A 203 18.90 8.76 23.58
N ASN A 204 17.93 9.44 24.18
CA ASN A 204 16.53 9.11 23.99
C ASN A 204 15.94 9.88 22.83
N TYR A 205 15.72 9.18 21.74
CA TYR A 205 15.11 9.70 20.51
C TYR A 205 13.92 8.83 20.10
N GLN A 206 12.98 9.43 19.40
CA GLN A 206 11.94 8.71 18.66
C GLN A 206 12.34 8.65 17.20
N VAL A 207 12.34 7.44 16.64
CA VAL A 207 12.53 7.22 15.21
C VAL A 207 11.15 7.09 14.57
N PHE A 208 10.92 7.82 13.51
CA PHE A 208 9.79 7.63 12.62
C PHE A 208 10.32 7.58 11.19
N SER A 209 9.65 6.81 10.34
CA SER A 209 9.93 6.78 8.92
C SER A 209 8.90 7.62 8.21
N ALA A 210 9.34 8.54 7.37
CA ALA A 210 8.50 9.24 6.42
C ALA A 210 8.81 8.67 5.02
N PHE A 211 7.77 8.28 4.31
CA PHE A 211 7.87 7.72 2.97
C PHE A 211 7.81 8.80 1.89
N GLU A 212 7.48 10.04 2.29
CA GLU A 212 7.42 11.22 1.41
C GLU A 212 8.05 12.42 2.11
N ASP A 213 8.37 13.45 1.35
CA ASP A 213 8.80 14.73 1.89
C ASP A 213 7.72 15.32 2.78
N PHE A 214 8.10 15.68 4.00
CA PHE A 214 7.18 16.24 4.98
C PHE A 214 7.73 17.51 5.61
N THR A 215 6.83 18.38 6.06
CA THR A 215 7.17 19.56 6.85
C THR A 215 6.86 19.31 8.30
N LEU A 216 7.88 19.40 9.16
CA LEU A 216 7.70 19.36 10.61
C LEU A 216 7.11 20.69 11.10
N VAL A 217 5.80 20.71 11.34
CA VAL A 217 5.08 21.93 11.74
C VAL A 217 5.32 22.29 13.21
N SER A 218 5.34 21.31 14.09
CA SER A 218 5.59 21.51 15.51
C SER A 218 6.04 20.24 16.21
N VAL A 219 6.77 20.41 17.30
CA VAL A 219 7.11 19.33 18.24
C VAL A 219 6.67 19.73 19.63
N LYS A 220 5.86 18.89 20.27
CA LYS A 220 5.46 19.08 21.66
C LYS A 220 6.41 18.32 22.57
N VAL A 221 7.10 19.05 23.42
CA VAL A 221 8.00 18.47 24.43
C VAL A 221 7.44 18.66 25.82
N TYR A 222 7.58 17.65 26.67
CA TYR A 222 7.21 17.69 28.07
C TYR A 222 8.50 17.71 28.91
N ALA A 223 8.65 18.69 29.75
CA ALA A 223 9.84 18.86 30.60
C ALA A 223 9.43 19.04 32.06
N SER A 224 10.21 18.48 32.96
CA SER A 224 10.01 18.60 34.42
C SER A 224 10.62 19.88 35.03
N GLY A 225 11.28 20.71 34.21
CA GLY A 225 11.92 21.96 34.69
C GLY A 225 12.35 22.86 33.54
N ALA A 226 12.79 24.09 33.90
CA ALA A 226 13.33 25.03 32.93
C ALA A 226 14.70 24.54 32.41
N GLY A 227 14.93 24.73 31.10
CA GLY A 227 16.21 24.39 30.46
C GLY A 227 16.06 24.37 28.94
N ASN A 228 17.20 24.49 28.27
CA ASN A 228 17.26 24.37 26.82
C ASN A 228 16.99 22.92 26.39
N ARG A 229 16.26 22.77 25.28
CA ARG A 229 16.00 21.49 24.62
C ARG A 229 16.43 21.59 23.17
N THR A 230 17.22 20.64 22.73
CA THR A 230 17.63 20.56 21.33
C THR A 230 16.74 19.54 20.64
N ILE A 231 16.15 19.94 19.52
CA ILE A 231 15.39 19.08 18.65
C ILE A 231 16.17 19.07 17.32
N ALA A 232 16.60 17.92 16.89
CA ALA A 232 17.31 17.75 15.62
C ALA A 232 16.65 16.66 14.79
N LEU A 233 16.53 16.89 13.49
CA LEU A 233 16.22 15.88 12.49
C LEU A 233 17.55 15.36 11.93
N THR A 234 17.75 14.06 12.00
CA THR A 234 18.94 13.41 11.44
C THR A 234 18.50 12.32 10.48
N ASN A 235 19.16 12.24 9.33
CA ASN A 235 19.00 11.11 8.42
C ASN A 235 19.78 9.91 9.00
N TYR A 236 19.18 8.74 8.92
CA TYR A 236 19.82 7.48 9.26
C TYR A 236 20.24 6.76 7.99
#